data_1348733eaad778d5eb5216c8b9ecfa5b
#
_entry.id   1348733eaad778d5eb5216c8b9ecfa5b
#
_cell.length_a   1.000
_cell.length_b   1.000
_cell.length_c   1.000
_cell.angle_alpha   90.00
_cell.angle_beta   90.00
_cell.angle_gamma   90.00
#
_symmetry.space_group_name_H-M   'P 1'
#
loop_
_entity.id
_entity.type
_entity.pdbx_description
1 polymer ?
#
loop_
_entity_poly.entity_id
_entity_poly.type
_entity_poly.pdbx_seq_one_letter_code
_entity_poly.pdbx_strand_id
1 'polypeptide(L)'
;MPSTTSFDIGFLSLAKDPQHPNRNEDRCITLPGYAYAVIDGVSDKSGLRYQGKTGGQVAGKVIEEVIRHECQTKQPEEIEADWLIRCFVELFQEIHKEMGSTQSIKTDPTTQFGAQLVLALEGQSSFRFIIIGDCGLRINGLDIFFFQNPMDDICSSIRKAVWYHLGSQGVVGTKRNEIARAYTVNGLGSELLDWSEWINEDALQLLMEVAFKDLEHIQEKVDGSVVKKALLGGIRKQSIYMNRIHPLGFPCINGFPIPRDLIKQFDYKTKDIETIELFSDGYFGCPKETQITNWEEHIAQVEIKDPEKVRAFLKNIRSGSKS
;
A
#
# COMPACT_ATOMS: atom_id res chain seq x y z
N MET A 1 -3.47 -35.93 9.73
CA MET A 1 -3.00 -35.38 11.02
C MET A 1 -2.42 -34.02 10.71
N PRO A 2 -2.73 -32.97 11.45
CA PRO A 2 -2.10 -31.69 11.21
C PRO A 2 -0.58 -31.83 11.31
N SER A 3 0.15 -31.07 10.54
CA SER A 3 1.61 -30.97 10.60
C SER A 3 2.02 -30.67 12.03
N THR A 4 2.97 -31.43 12.58
CA THR A 4 3.50 -31.21 13.93
C THR A 4 4.57 -30.11 13.96
N THR A 5 4.66 -29.32 12.91
CA THR A 5 5.59 -28.19 12.84
C THR A 5 5.04 -27.07 13.71
N SER A 6 5.67 -26.83 14.85
CA SER A 6 5.33 -25.70 15.74
C SER A 6 6.13 -24.50 15.26
N PHE A 7 5.44 -23.45 14.83
CA PHE A 7 6.06 -22.15 14.53
C PHE A 7 6.01 -21.25 15.77
N ASP A 8 7.08 -20.54 16.03
CA ASP A 8 7.07 -19.39 16.93
C ASP A 8 6.54 -18.17 16.16
N ILE A 9 5.45 -17.60 16.65
CA ILE A 9 4.71 -16.54 15.93
C ILE A 9 4.82 -15.24 16.70
N GLY A 10 5.45 -14.24 16.10
CA GLY A 10 5.42 -12.87 16.58
C GLY A 10 4.64 -11.98 15.61
N PHE A 11 3.92 -10.99 16.11
CA PHE A 11 3.30 -9.99 15.28
C PHE A 11 3.33 -8.61 15.92
N LEU A 12 3.33 -7.57 15.07
CA LEU A 12 3.28 -6.18 15.48
C LEU A 12 2.39 -5.41 14.49
N SER A 13 1.48 -4.60 15.01
CA SER A 13 0.69 -3.68 14.20
C SER A 13 0.61 -2.34 14.94
N LEU A 14 1.11 -1.29 14.33
CA LEU A 14 1.17 0.04 14.90
C LEU A 14 0.38 1.03 14.04
N ALA A 15 -0.47 1.81 14.69
CA ALA A 15 -1.19 2.88 13.99
C ALA A 15 -0.23 3.98 13.53
N LYS A 16 -0.52 4.58 12.36
CA LYS A 16 0.19 5.77 11.87
C LYS A 16 0.18 6.92 12.87
N ASP A 17 -0.93 7.07 13.59
CA ASP A 17 -1.11 8.05 14.66
C ASP A 17 -1.17 7.34 16.01
N PRO A 18 -0.08 7.37 16.82
CA PRO A 18 -0.05 6.70 18.12
C PRO A 18 -1.07 7.27 19.11
N GLN A 19 -1.54 8.51 18.92
CA GLN A 19 -2.57 9.12 19.77
C GLN A 19 -3.97 8.60 19.45
N HIS A 20 -4.16 7.99 18.26
CA HIS A 20 -5.42 7.43 17.82
C HIS A 20 -5.24 6.00 17.29
N PRO A 21 -4.83 5.04 18.14
CA PRO A 21 -4.55 3.65 17.71
C PRO A 21 -5.77 2.95 17.11
N ASN A 22 -6.96 3.38 17.48
CA ASN A 22 -8.21 2.90 16.92
C ASN A 22 -8.45 3.31 15.45
N ARG A 23 -7.61 4.18 14.90
CA ARG A 23 -7.65 4.56 13.48
C ARG A 23 -6.73 3.71 12.60
N ASN A 24 -6.10 2.68 13.18
CA ASN A 24 -5.31 1.75 12.38
C ASN A 24 -6.19 1.08 11.32
N GLU A 25 -5.72 1.09 10.08
CA GLU A 25 -6.37 0.47 8.92
C GLU A 25 -5.81 -0.92 8.64
N ASP A 26 -4.61 -1.19 9.15
CA ASP A 26 -3.94 -2.48 8.98
C ASP A 26 -4.52 -3.56 9.89
N ARG A 27 -4.48 -4.79 9.42
CA ARG A 27 -4.90 -5.97 10.17
C ARG A 27 -3.93 -7.11 10.00
N CYS A 28 -3.80 -7.91 11.07
CA CYS A 28 -3.07 -9.17 11.05
C CYS A 28 -4.04 -10.32 11.32
N ILE A 29 -3.90 -11.39 10.55
CA ILE A 29 -4.60 -12.66 10.80
C ILE A 29 -3.57 -13.68 11.24
N THR A 30 -3.88 -14.39 12.32
CA THR A 30 -3.12 -15.53 12.80
C THR A 30 -4.10 -16.65 13.11
N LEU A 31 -4.08 -17.68 12.27
CA LEU A 31 -4.86 -18.92 12.39
C LEU A 31 -3.88 -20.10 12.31
N PRO A 32 -3.25 -20.50 13.43
CA PRO A 32 -2.20 -21.52 13.42
C PRO A 32 -2.68 -22.82 12.78
N GLY A 33 -1.88 -23.37 11.87
CA GLY A 33 -2.22 -24.56 11.09
C GLY A 33 -3.14 -24.30 9.88
N TYR A 34 -3.48 -23.02 9.59
CA TYR A 34 -4.36 -22.64 8.49
C TYR A 34 -3.89 -21.42 7.71
N ALA A 35 -3.75 -20.25 8.34
CA ALA A 35 -3.48 -19.02 7.62
C ALA A 35 -2.82 -17.94 8.48
N TYR A 36 -1.95 -17.18 7.83
CA TYR A 36 -1.33 -15.97 8.35
C TYR A 36 -1.47 -14.88 7.30
N ALA A 37 -1.87 -13.68 7.69
CA ALA A 37 -2.00 -12.59 6.73
C ALA A 37 -1.68 -11.23 7.34
N VAL A 38 -1.21 -10.33 6.46
CA VAL A 38 -1.17 -8.89 6.70
C VAL A 38 -2.05 -8.23 5.65
N ILE A 39 -2.92 -7.35 6.11
CA ILE A 39 -3.87 -6.59 5.30
C ILE A 39 -3.58 -5.11 5.54
N ASP A 40 -3.30 -4.36 4.50
CA ASP A 40 -3.09 -2.91 4.52
C ASP A 40 -4.32 -2.21 3.97
N GLY A 41 -5.03 -1.48 4.83
CA GLY A 41 -6.26 -0.78 4.48
C GLY A 41 -5.99 0.55 3.78
N VAL A 42 -6.61 0.75 2.63
CA VAL A 42 -6.46 1.96 1.81
C VAL A 42 -7.74 2.77 1.84
N SER A 43 -7.72 3.92 2.55
CA SER A 43 -8.84 4.85 2.56
C SER A 43 -8.95 5.63 1.25
N ASP A 44 -10.21 5.90 0.86
CA ASP A 44 -10.51 6.79 -0.24
C ASP A 44 -9.96 8.22 0.01
N LYS A 45 -9.89 9.01 -1.05
CA LYS A 45 -9.35 10.38 -0.99
C LYS A 45 -10.45 11.44 -0.81
N SER A 46 -11.70 11.02 -0.63
CA SER A 46 -12.84 11.91 -0.34
C SER A 46 -12.89 12.31 1.14
N GLY A 47 -12.29 11.52 2.03
CA GLY A 47 -12.34 11.70 3.48
C GLY A 47 -13.67 11.25 4.10
N LEU A 48 -14.50 10.52 3.37
CA LEU A 48 -15.76 9.98 3.86
C LEU A 48 -15.53 9.01 5.03
N ARG A 49 -16.54 8.93 5.89
CA ARG A 49 -16.60 7.99 7.00
C ARG A 49 -17.79 7.07 6.83
N TYR A 50 -17.58 5.80 7.06
CA TYR A 50 -18.56 4.74 6.93
C TYR A 50 -18.90 4.23 8.33
N GLN A 51 -20.01 4.71 8.91
CA GLN A 51 -20.37 4.43 10.31
C GLN A 51 -19.22 4.75 11.30
N GLY A 52 -18.57 5.90 11.10
CA GLY A 52 -17.45 6.36 11.93
C GLY A 52 -16.07 5.76 11.57
N LYS A 53 -16.01 4.75 10.69
CA LYS A 53 -14.77 4.12 10.22
C LYS A 53 -14.24 4.75 8.93
N THR A 54 -12.95 4.61 8.68
CA THR A 54 -12.37 4.93 7.37
C THR A 54 -12.69 3.83 6.36
N GLY A 55 -12.58 4.15 5.07
CA GLY A 55 -12.73 3.15 4.01
C GLY A 55 -11.73 1.99 4.15
N GLY A 56 -10.46 2.28 4.50
CA GLY A 56 -9.44 1.26 4.74
C GLY A 56 -9.79 0.32 5.91
N GLN A 57 -10.36 0.86 7.00
CA GLN A 57 -10.82 0.04 8.12
C GLN A 57 -11.98 -0.90 7.73
N VAL A 58 -12.89 -0.42 6.87
CA VAL A 58 -13.98 -1.25 6.35
C VAL A 58 -13.41 -2.35 5.44
N ALA A 59 -12.54 -1.98 4.51
CA ALA A 59 -11.91 -2.91 3.58
C ALA A 59 -11.12 -4.01 4.29
N GLY A 60 -10.27 -3.63 5.25
CA GLY A 60 -9.49 -4.59 6.03
C GLY A 60 -10.36 -5.58 6.78
N LYS A 61 -11.52 -5.11 7.32
CA LYS A 61 -12.48 -5.98 8.01
C LYS A 61 -13.12 -6.98 7.06
N VAL A 62 -13.54 -6.54 5.88
CA VAL A 62 -14.14 -7.39 4.84
C VAL A 62 -13.21 -8.54 4.47
N ILE A 63 -11.93 -8.21 4.19
CA ILE A 63 -10.95 -9.20 3.80
C ILE A 63 -10.68 -10.20 4.94
N GLU A 64 -10.57 -9.71 6.18
CA GLU A 64 -10.42 -10.57 7.34
C GLU A 64 -11.59 -11.54 7.49
N GLU A 65 -12.83 -11.08 7.35
CA GLU A 65 -14.04 -11.90 7.47
C GLU A 65 -14.09 -13.01 6.39
N VAL A 66 -13.76 -12.66 5.14
CA VAL A 66 -13.71 -13.65 4.05
C VAL A 66 -12.63 -14.71 4.32
N ILE A 67 -11.40 -14.30 4.67
CA ILE A 67 -10.31 -15.26 4.93
C ILE A 67 -10.68 -16.20 6.08
N ARG A 68 -11.21 -15.67 7.18
CA ARG A 68 -11.64 -16.50 8.31
C ARG A 68 -12.74 -17.48 7.94
N HIS A 69 -13.72 -17.04 7.12
CA HIS A 69 -14.80 -17.90 6.65
C HIS A 69 -14.27 -19.03 5.75
N GLU A 70 -13.42 -18.69 4.79
CA GLU A 70 -12.84 -19.67 3.87
C GLU A 70 -11.99 -20.72 4.60
N CYS A 71 -11.17 -20.29 5.58
CA CYS A 71 -10.38 -21.20 6.41
C CYS A 71 -11.23 -22.09 7.37
N GLN A 72 -12.48 -21.73 7.63
CA GLN A 72 -13.42 -22.58 8.40
C GLN A 72 -14.10 -23.64 7.53
N THR A 73 -14.21 -23.40 6.24
CA THR A 73 -15.01 -24.20 5.31
C THR A 73 -14.19 -25.03 4.33
N LYS A 74 -12.92 -24.67 4.11
CA LYS A 74 -12.01 -25.29 3.16
C LYS A 74 -10.67 -25.62 3.77
N GLN A 75 -9.97 -26.59 3.18
CA GLN A 75 -8.57 -26.82 3.49
C GLN A 75 -7.69 -25.72 2.81
N PRO A 76 -6.53 -25.35 3.38
CA PRO A 76 -5.65 -24.34 2.83
C PRO A 76 -5.29 -24.57 1.34
N GLU A 77 -5.09 -25.81 0.94
CA GLU A 77 -4.75 -26.21 -0.42
C GLU A 77 -5.88 -25.97 -1.44
N GLU A 78 -7.11 -25.87 -0.98
CA GLU A 78 -8.30 -25.63 -1.83
C GLU A 78 -8.56 -24.14 -2.06
N ILE A 79 -7.87 -23.27 -1.31
CA ILE A 79 -8.08 -21.82 -1.37
C ILE A 79 -7.17 -21.22 -2.46
N GLU A 80 -7.79 -20.78 -3.54
CA GLU A 80 -7.13 -20.16 -4.69
C GLU A 80 -7.37 -18.64 -4.72
N ALA A 81 -6.41 -17.88 -5.24
CA ALA A 81 -6.52 -16.42 -5.34
C ALA A 81 -7.77 -15.98 -6.11
N ASP A 82 -8.07 -16.63 -7.24
CA ASP A 82 -9.23 -16.28 -8.07
C ASP A 82 -10.56 -16.50 -7.33
N TRP A 83 -10.61 -17.52 -6.47
CA TRP A 83 -11.76 -17.74 -5.60
C TRP A 83 -11.90 -16.63 -4.55
N LEU A 84 -10.82 -16.34 -3.82
CA LEU A 84 -10.82 -15.28 -2.80
C LEU A 84 -11.21 -13.92 -3.39
N ILE A 85 -10.71 -13.58 -4.58
CA ILE A 85 -11.04 -12.33 -5.25
C ILE A 85 -12.54 -12.26 -5.56
N ARG A 86 -13.16 -13.35 -6.02
CA ARG A 86 -14.60 -13.37 -6.23
C ARG A 86 -15.35 -13.10 -4.93
N CYS A 87 -14.99 -13.78 -3.85
CA CYS A 87 -15.61 -13.55 -2.53
C CYS A 87 -15.43 -12.11 -2.05
N PHE A 88 -14.22 -11.53 -2.23
CA PHE A 88 -13.97 -10.13 -1.89
C PHE A 88 -14.85 -9.19 -2.72
N VAL A 89 -14.90 -9.39 -4.05
CA VAL A 89 -15.69 -8.53 -4.96
C VAL A 89 -17.17 -8.58 -4.59
N GLU A 90 -17.72 -9.76 -4.34
CA GLU A 90 -19.12 -9.93 -3.96
C GLU A 90 -19.44 -9.22 -2.66
N LEU A 91 -18.66 -9.43 -1.60
CA LEU A 91 -18.89 -8.80 -0.30
C LEU A 91 -18.69 -7.28 -0.33
N PHE A 92 -17.69 -6.78 -1.05
CA PHE A 92 -17.50 -5.34 -1.24
C PHE A 92 -18.71 -4.71 -1.99
N GLN A 93 -19.25 -5.38 -2.99
CA GLN A 93 -20.42 -4.89 -3.73
C GLN A 93 -21.67 -4.83 -2.85
N GLU A 94 -21.87 -5.81 -1.97
CA GLU A 94 -22.94 -5.79 -0.97
C GLU A 94 -22.80 -4.61 -0.03
N ILE A 95 -21.62 -4.39 0.52
CA ILE A 95 -21.33 -3.26 1.42
C ILE A 95 -21.53 -1.92 0.72
N HIS A 96 -21.07 -1.76 -0.51
CA HIS A 96 -21.30 -0.53 -1.28
C HIS A 96 -22.79 -0.30 -1.56
N LYS A 97 -23.56 -1.37 -1.75
CA LYS A 97 -25.02 -1.27 -1.91
C LYS A 97 -25.70 -0.83 -0.60
N GLU A 98 -25.32 -1.42 0.53
CA GLU A 98 -25.84 -1.03 1.85
C GLU A 98 -25.48 0.42 2.21
N MET A 99 -24.30 0.88 1.85
CA MET A 99 -23.84 2.26 2.06
C MET A 99 -24.43 3.27 1.06
N GLY A 100 -25.14 2.81 0.02
CA GLY A 100 -25.65 3.69 -1.04
C GLY A 100 -24.55 4.28 -1.94
N SER A 101 -23.33 3.73 -1.92
CA SER A 101 -22.17 4.25 -2.63
C SER A 101 -21.91 3.59 -3.99
N THR A 102 -22.73 2.64 -4.41
CA THR A 102 -22.54 1.84 -5.65
C THR A 102 -22.33 2.71 -6.90
N GLN A 103 -23.03 3.83 -7.02
CA GLN A 103 -22.88 4.70 -8.18
C GLN A 103 -21.63 5.56 -8.08
N SER A 104 -21.33 6.14 -6.93
CA SER A 104 -20.18 7.01 -6.75
C SER A 104 -18.86 6.31 -7.02
N ILE A 105 -18.68 5.07 -6.54
CA ILE A 105 -17.44 4.30 -6.77
C ILE A 105 -17.22 3.95 -8.25
N LYS A 106 -18.28 3.90 -9.07
CA LYS A 106 -18.18 3.64 -10.52
C LYS A 106 -17.81 4.88 -11.32
N THR A 107 -18.30 6.04 -10.88
CA THR A 107 -18.15 7.30 -11.61
C THR A 107 -16.98 8.15 -11.11
N ASP A 108 -16.63 8.03 -9.83
CA ASP A 108 -15.53 8.77 -9.21
C ASP A 108 -14.55 7.82 -8.51
N PRO A 109 -13.43 7.45 -9.18
CA PRO A 109 -12.42 6.59 -8.57
C PRO A 109 -11.81 7.13 -7.28
N THR A 110 -11.93 8.44 -6.98
CA THR A 110 -11.40 9.02 -5.73
C THR A 110 -12.22 8.62 -4.50
N THR A 111 -13.43 8.12 -4.70
CA THR A 111 -14.30 7.59 -3.62
C THR A 111 -14.06 6.10 -3.34
N GLN A 112 -13.23 5.43 -4.14
CA GLN A 112 -12.92 4.03 -3.93
C GLN A 112 -11.97 3.86 -2.77
N PHE A 113 -12.34 3.00 -1.84
CA PHE A 113 -11.47 2.47 -0.80
C PHE A 113 -11.21 0.98 -1.03
N GLY A 114 -10.20 0.44 -0.41
CA GLY A 114 -9.85 -0.95 -0.59
C GLY A 114 -8.81 -1.41 0.40
N ALA A 115 -8.14 -2.52 0.08
CA ALA A 115 -6.98 -2.97 0.83
C ALA A 115 -6.04 -3.78 -0.05
N GLN A 116 -4.85 -4.00 0.47
CA GLN A 116 -3.83 -4.86 -0.06
C GLN A 116 -3.62 -6.03 0.87
N LEU A 117 -3.10 -7.14 0.37
CA LEU A 117 -3.04 -8.40 1.09
C LEU A 117 -1.77 -9.17 0.78
N VAL A 118 -1.11 -9.66 1.81
CA VAL A 118 -0.23 -10.82 1.74
C VAL A 118 -0.79 -11.91 2.64
N LEU A 119 -0.98 -13.11 2.08
CA LEU A 119 -1.58 -14.26 2.73
C LEU A 119 -0.69 -15.48 2.56
N ALA A 120 -0.41 -16.18 3.66
CA ALA A 120 0.23 -17.49 3.70
C ALA A 120 -0.78 -18.51 4.20
N LEU A 121 -1.12 -19.48 3.37
CA LEU A 121 -2.01 -20.60 3.71
C LEU A 121 -1.15 -21.83 4.02
N GLU A 122 -1.27 -22.35 5.25
CA GLU A 122 -0.48 -23.47 5.75
C GLU A 122 -1.15 -24.80 5.38
N GLY A 123 -0.66 -25.46 4.31
CA GLY A 123 -1.10 -26.78 3.91
C GLY A 123 -0.24 -27.88 4.52
N GLN A 124 -0.59 -29.13 4.24
CA GLN A 124 0.07 -30.31 4.83
C GLN A 124 1.55 -30.43 4.45
N SER A 125 1.92 -30.06 3.25
CA SER A 125 3.31 -30.21 2.74
C SER A 125 3.87 -28.95 2.11
N SER A 126 3.06 -27.91 1.95
CA SER A 126 3.45 -26.64 1.36
C SER A 126 2.66 -25.48 1.93
N PHE A 127 3.27 -24.32 1.93
CA PHE A 127 2.57 -23.06 2.07
C PHE A 127 2.17 -22.54 0.69
N ARG A 128 0.94 -22.06 0.57
CA ARG A 128 0.51 -21.25 -0.56
C ARG A 128 0.56 -19.80 -0.20
N PHE A 129 1.25 -19.01 -1.00
CA PHE A 129 1.33 -17.56 -0.83
C PHE A 129 0.49 -16.85 -1.89
N ILE A 130 -0.29 -15.86 -1.44
CA ILE A 130 -1.09 -14.98 -2.31
C ILE A 130 -0.74 -13.54 -1.96
N ILE A 131 -0.31 -12.75 -2.96
CA ILE A 131 0.05 -11.34 -2.79
C ILE A 131 -0.79 -10.50 -3.75
N ILE A 132 -1.52 -9.53 -3.21
CA ILE A 132 -2.36 -8.58 -3.95
C ILE A 132 -2.02 -7.18 -3.42
N GLY A 133 -1.31 -6.40 -4.21
CA GLY A 133 -0.82 -5.09 -3.81
C GLY A 133 0.63 -5.12 -3.34
N ASP A 134 1.01 -4.12 -2.57
CA ASP A 134 2.40 -3.83 -2.16
C ASP A 134 2.74 -4.31 -0.74
N CYS A 135 1.85 -5.07 -0.10
CA CYS A 135 2.25 -5.90 1.03
C CYS A 135 3.32 -6.90 0.59
N GLY A 136 4.28 -7.18 1.49
CA GLY A 136 5.44 -8.00 1.17
C GLY A 136 5.50 -9.30 1.95
N LEU A 137 6.24 -10.23 1.37
CA LEU A 137 6.61 -11.52 1.92
C LEU A 137 8.12 -11.69 1.84
N ARG A 138 8.75 -12.17 2.91
CA ARG A 138 10.13 -12.67 2.88
C ARG A 138 10.17 -14.09 3.44
N ILE A 139 10.85 -14.99 2.72
CA ILE A 139 11.06 -16.39 3.10
C ILE A 139 12.53 -16.59 3.43
N ASN A 140 12.84 -17.25 4.55
CA ASN A 140 14.18 -17.59 5.02
C ASN A 140 15.14 -16.39 5.11
N GLY A 141 14.61 -15.18 5.31
CA GLY A 141 15.41 -13.96 5.32
C GLY A 141 16.03 -13.56 3.97
N LEU A 142 15.74 -14.27 2.87
CA LEU A 142 16.40 -14.15 1.58
C LEU A 142 15.43 -13.81 0.44
N ASP A 143 14.43 -14.66 0.22
CA ASP A 143 13.52 -14.53 -0.91
C ASP A 143 12.42 -13.50 -0.61
N ILE A 144 12.51 -12.33 -1.25
CA ILE A 144 11.59 -11.21 -1.02
C ILE A 144 10.63 -11.10 -2.19
N PHE A 145 9.33 -11.06 -1.89
CA PHE A 145 8.25 -10.92 -2.85
C PHE A 145 7.35 -9.75 -2.45
N PHE A 146 7.16 -8.81 -3.31
CA PHE A 146 6.17 -7.72 -3.19
C PHE A 146 5.82 -7.19 -4.58
N PHE A 147 4.78 -6.38 -4.66
CA PHE A 147 4.43 -5.66 -5.87
C PHE A 147 5.00 -4.24 -5.78
N GLN A 148 5.94 -3.91 -6.66
CA GLN A 148 6.43 -2.53 -6.76
C GLN A 148 5.40 -1.69 -7.51
N ASN A 149 4.77 -0.76 -6.81
CA ASN A 149 3.79 0.14 -7.41
C ASN A 149 4.51 1.30 -8.13
N PRO A 150 4.42 1.41 -9.47
CA PRO A 150 5.11 2.47 -10.20
C PRO A 150 4.65 3.88 -9.83
N MET A 151 3.45 4.02 -9.26
CA MET A 151 2.95 5.30 -8.78
C MET A 151 3.71 5.84 -7.57
N ASP A 152 4.38 4.97 -6.79
CA ASP A 152 5.21 5.41 -5.66
C ASP A 152 6.42 6.21 -6.12
N ASP A 153 7.07 5.78 -7.20
CA ASP A 153 8.19 6.50 -7.79
C ASP A 153 7.74 7.88 -8.32
N ILE A 154 6.57 7.94 -8.96
CA ILE A 154 5.98 9.19 -9.44
C ILE A 154 5.66 10.14 -8.30
N CYS A 155 5.01 9.65 -7.25
CA CYS A 155 4.67 10.45 -6.08
C CYS A 155 5.91 10.90 -5.29
N SER A 156 6.93 10.04 -5.20
CA SER A 156 8.22 10.35 -4.59
C SER A 156 8.94 11.44 -5.36
N SER A 157 8.91 11.39 -6.69
CA SER A 157 9.53 12.40 -7.55
C SER A 157 8.86 13.76 -7.41
N ILE A 158 7.52 13.83 -7.36
CA ILE A 158 6.79 15.07 -7.04
C ILE A 158 7.26 15.65 -5.70
N ARG A 159 7.24 14.81 -4.64
CA ARG A 159 7.62 15.25 -3.29
C ARG A 159 9.04 15.80 -3.26
N LYS A 160 9.97 15.09 -3.86
CA LYS A 160 11.39 15.42 -3.92
C LYS A 160 11.62 16.75 -4.66
N ALA A 161 11.02 16.93 -5.85
CA ALA A 161 11.12 18.17 -6.62
C ALA A 161 10.60 19.37 -5.82
N VAL A 162 9.38 19.27 -5.27
CA VAL A 162 8.77 20.33 -4.48
C VAL A 162 9.59 20.61 -3.20
N TRP A 163 10.04 19.57 -2.51
CA TRP A 163 10.85 19.73 -1.31
C TRP A 163 12.13 20.52 -1.53
N TYR A 164 12.89 20.20 -2.57
CA TYR A 164 14.15 20.89 -2.85
C TYR A 164 13.94 22.31 -3.33
N HIS A 165 12.91 22.53 -4.16
CA HIS A 165 12.54 23.88 -4.61
C HIS A 165 12.19 24.78 -3.41
N LEU A 166 11.31 24.35 -2.51
CA LEU A 166 10.94 25.11 -1.32
C LEU A 166 12.16 25.41 -0.43
N GLY A 167 13.09 24.45 -0.31
CA GLY A 167 14.33 24.66 0.42
C GLY A 167 15.20 25.76 -0.16
N SER A 168 15.30 25.85 -1.48
CA SER A 168 16.02 26.93 -2.17
C SER A 168 15.36 28.31 -1.97
N GLN A 169 14.06 28.34 -1.68
CA GLN A 169 13.30 29.55 -1.34
C GLN A 169 13.35 29.89 0.18
N GLY A 170 14.13 29.11 0.98
CA GLY A 170 14.24 29.32 2.40
C GLY A 170 13.05 28.80 3.23
N VAL A 171 12.11 28.04 2.63
CA VAL A 171 11.00 27.43 3.36
C VAL A 171 11.50 26.22 4.13
N VAL A 172 11.24 26.18 5.44
CA VAL A 172 11.75 25.15 6.35
C VAL A 172 10.66 24.52 7.22
N GLY A 173 11.00 23.42 7.88
CA GLY A 173 10.18 22.78 8.93
C GLY A 173 8.81 22.31 8.44
N THR A 174 7.81 22.46 9.30
CA THR A 174 6.44 21.96 9.09
C THR A 174 5.81 22.52 7.81
N LYS A 175 6.02 23.80 7.52
CA LYS A 175 5.46 24.44 6.33
C LYS A 175 5.97 23.80 5.03
N ARG A 176 7.28 23.56 4.94
CA ARG A 176 7.87 22.85 3.80
C ARG A 176 7.28 21.46 3.62
N ASN A 177 7.11 20.72 4.71
CA ASN A 177 6.52 19.39 4.69
C ASN A 177 5.05 19.43 4.26
N GLU A 178 4.28 20.37 4.77
CA GLU A 178 2.86 20.56 4.43
C GLU A 178 2.69 20.79 2.92
N ILE A 179 3.43 21.72 2.34
CA ILE A 179 3.36 22.07 0.92
C ILE A 179 3.79 20.87 0.07
N ALA A 180 4.95 20.26 0.38
CA ALA A 180 5.44 19.10 -0.38
C ALA A 180 4.44 17.94 -0.35
N ARG A 181 3.82 17.68 0.81
CA ARG A 181 2.77 16.67 0.95
C ARG A 181 1.53 17.02 0.13
N ALA A 182 1.10 18.26 0.14
CA ALA A 182 -0.07 18.71 -0.61
C ALA A 182 0.10 18.46 -2.12
N TYR A 183 1.26 18.83 -2.69
CA TYR A 183 1.56 18.54 -4.09
C TYR A 183 1.71 17.05 -4.38
N THR A 184 2.30 16.27 -3.47
CA THR A 184 2.36 14.82 -3.64
C THR A 184 0.97 14.20 -3.74
N VAL A 185 0.04 14.64 -2.90
CA VAL A 185 -1.32 14.13 -2.88
C VAL A 185 -2.13 14.59 -4.09
N ASN A 186 -2.06 15.87 -4.42
CA ASN A 186 -2.95 16.46 -5.44
C ASN A 186 -2.32 16.53 -6.83
N GLY A 187 -0.99 16.31 -6.95
CA GLY A 187 -0.23 16.43 -8.19
C GLY A 187 0.17 17.87 -8.51
N LEU A 188 1.09 18.02 -9.48
CA LEU A 188 1.60 19.30 -9.93
C LEU A 188 0.59 20.11 -10.76
N GLY A 189 -0.50 19.49 -11.22
CA GLY A 189 -1.57 20.16 -11.99
C GLY A 189 -2.79 20.53 -11.14
N SER A 190 -2.68 20.57 -9.81
CA SER A 190 -3.82 20.85 -8.95
C SER A 190 -4.12 22.34 -8.83
N GLU A 191 -5.32 22.73 -9.23
CA GLU A 191 -5.88 24.07 -9.00
C GLU A 191 -6.36 24.29 -7.56
N LEU A 192 -6.36 23.22 -6.73
CA LEU A 192 -6.81 23.28 -5.34
C LEU A 192 -5.76 23.84 -4.38
N LEU A 193 -4.55 24.08 -4.87
CA LEU A 193 -3.41 24.50 -4.05
C LEU A 193 -3.10 25.95 -4.33
N ASP A 194 -3.22 26.80 -3.32
CA ASP A 194 -2.81 28.20 -3.39
C ASP A 194 -1.52 28.41 -2.57
N TRP A 195 -0.39 28.12 -3.21
CA TRP A 195 0.95 28.31 -2.70
C TRP A 195 1.78 29.21 -3.63
N SER A 196 1.11 30.11 -4.34
CA SER A 196 1.70 30.97 -5.39
C SER A 196 2.85 31.86 -4.87
N GLU A 197 2.89 32.12 -3.55
CA GLU A 197 4.01 32.80 -2.90
C GLU A 197 5.35 32.09 -3.11
N TRP A 198 5.35 30.75 -3.14
CA TRP A 198 6.55 29.92 -3.28
C TRP A 198 6.60 29.13 -4.59
N ILE A 199 5.44 28.82 -5.17
CA ILE A 199 5.31 27.98 -6.35
C ILE A 199 4.34 28.65 -7.34
N ASN A 200 4.89 29.54 -8.16
CA ASN A 200 4.19 30.17 -9.28
C ASN A 200 4.18 29.29 -10.54
N GLU A 201 3.64 29.74 -11.65
CA GLU A 201 3.55 28.99 -12.90
C GLU A 201 4.92 28.56 -13.45
N ASP A 202 5.93 29.44 -13.41
CA ASP A 202 7.29 29.13 -13.88
C ASP A 202 7.91 28.04 -12.99
N ALA A 203 7.71 28.13 -11.67
CA ALA A 203 8.15 27.11 -10.73
C ALA A 203 7.45 25.76 -10.98
N LEU A 204 6.14 25.75 -11.26
CA LEU A 204 5.41 24.51 -11.60
C LEU A 204 5.97 23.86 -12.87
N GLN A 205 6.31 24.64 -13.89
CA GLN A 205 6.94 24.10 -15.10
C GLN A 205 8.31 23.48 -14.78
N LEU A 206 9.14 24.18 -14.01
CA LEU A 206 10.45 23.65 -13.56
C LEU A 206 10.30 22.37 -12.73
N LEU A 207 9.35 22.34 -11.79
CA LEU A 207 9.07 21.16 -10.97
C LEU A 207 8.63 19.97 -11.82
N MET A 208 7.81 20.19 -12.85
CA MET A 208 7.41 19.18 -13.82
C MET A 208 8.63 18.61 -14.56
N GLU A 209 9.52 19.46 -15.04
CA GLU A 209 10.73 19.04 -15.76
C GLU A 209 11.66 18.23 -14.85
N VAL A 210 11.90 18.69 -13.62
CA VAL A 210 12.74 18.01 -12.63
C VAL A 210 12.16 16.66 -12.26
N ALA A 211 10.86 16.60 -11.92
CA ALA A 211 10.19 15.36 -11.55
C ALA A 211 10.13 14.39 -12.73
N PHE A 212 9.87 14.86 -13.93
CA PHE A 212 9.85 14.04 -15.12
C PHE A 212 11.23 13.43 -15.44
N LYS A 213 12.31 14.19 -15.30
CA LYS A 213 13.68 13.71 -15.48
C LYS A 213 14.07 12.66 -14.45
N ASP A 214 13.65 12.80 -13.18
CA ASP A 214 13.91 11.81 -12.11
C ASP A 214 13.28 10.43 -12.41
N LEU A 215 12.37 10.34 -13.39
CA LEU A 215 11.61 9.15 -13.78
C LEU A 215 12.06 8.53 -15.11
N GLU A 216 13.32 8.70 -15.53
CA GLU A 216 13.83 8.12 -16.78
C GLU A 216 13.63 6.60 -16.83
N HIS A 217 13.84 5.89 -15.70
CA HIS A 217 13.63 4.45 -15.58
C HIS A 217 12.16 4.01 -15.77
N ILE A 218 11.19 4.88 -15.48
CA ILE A 218 9.78 4.62 -15.76
C ILE A 218 9.49 4.89 -17.25
N GLN A 219 10.10 5.91 -17.82
CA GLN A 219 9.92 6.31 -19.23
C GLN A 219 10.45 5.27 -20.22
N GLU A 220 11.36 4.40 -19.81
CA GLU A 220 11.78 3.25 -20.60
C GLU A 220 10.63 2.24 -20.88
N LYS A 221 9.60 2.24 -20.04
CA LYS A 221 8.47 1.30 -20.09
C LYS A 221 7.13 1.97 -20.35
N VAL A 222 7.07 3.29 -20.17
CA VAL A 222 5.82 4.07 -20.17
C VAL A 222 6.00 5.32 -21.03
N ASP A 223 5.03 5.59 -21.90
CA ASP A 223 5.04 6.82 -22.71
C ASP A 223 5.13 8.07 -21.83
N GLY A 224 5.98 9.02 -22.22
CA GLY A 224 6.24 10.22 -21.43
C GLY A 224 4.99 11.09 -21.19
N SER A 225 4.00 11.05 -22.08
CA SER A 225 2.73 11.76 -21.89
C SER A 225 1.91 11.17 -20.75
N VAL A 226 1.96 9.84 -20.57
CA VAL A 226 1.31 9.12 -19.46
C VAL A 226 2.00 9.46 -18.14
N VAL A 227 3.34 9.50 -18.13
CA VAL A 227 4.11 9.89 -16.93
C VAL A 227 3.78 11.33 -16.53
N LYS A 228 3.75 12.27 -17.49
CA LYS A 228 3.35 13.67 -17.24
C LYS A 228 1.93 13.75 -16.67
N LYS A 229 0.98 12.99 -17.23
CA LYS A 229 -0.40 12.93 -16.72
C LYS A 229 -0.46 12.41 -15.27
N ALA A 230 0.37 11.44 -14.93
CA ALA A 230 0.46 10.92 -13.56
C ALA A 230 1.07 11.95 -12.59
N LEU A 231 2.13 12.68 -13.01
CA LEU A 231 2.71 13.78 -12.26
C LEU A 231 1.70 14.92 -12.00
N LEU A 232 0.86 15.23 -12.99
CA LEU A 232 -0.21 16.22 -12.83
C LEU A 232 -1.30 15.76 -11.84
N GLY A 233 -1.49 14.46 -11.68
CA GLY A 233 -2.57 13.90 -10.87
C GLY A 233 -2.21 13.50 -9.44
N GLY A 234 -0.96 13.17 -9.18
CA GLY A 234 -0.47 12.70 -7.88
C GLY A 234 -1.23 11.47 -7.35
N ILE A 235 -1.19 11.28 -6.04
CA ILE A 235 -1.90 10.18 -5.35
C ILE A 235 -3.42 10.24 -5.60
N ARG A 236 -3.99 11.45 -5.68
CA ARG A 236 -5.44 11.62 -5.81
C ARG A 236 -6.01 10.97 -7.07
N LYS A 237 -5.24 10.99 -8.17
CA LYS A 237 -5.68 10.43 -9.45
C LYS A 237 -5.07 9.06 -9.76
N GLN A 238 -4.30 8.45 -8.86
CA GLN A 238 -3.69 7.12 -9.10
C GLN A 238 -4.72 6.00 -9.30
N SER A 239 -5.91 6.14 -8.71
CA SER A 239 -6.98 5.14 -8.82
C SER A 239 -7.44 4.87 -10.25
N ILE A 240 -7.15 5.76 -11.21
CA ILE A 240 -7.40 5.51 -12.64
C ILE A 240 -6.57 4.34 -13.21
N TYR A 241 -5.45 3.97 -12.56
CA TYR A 241 -4.58 2.86 -12.92
C TYR A 241 -4.88 1.59 -12.12
N MET A 242 -5.70 1.70 -11.07
CA MET A 242 -6.03 0.59 -10.18
C MET A 242 -6.73 -0.55 -10.92
N ASN A 243 -6.31 -1.78 -10.68
CA ASN A 243 -6.84 -3.00 -11.28
C ASN A 243 -6.86 -2.99 -12.83
N ARG A 244 -5.83 -2.42 -13.45
CA ARG A 244 -5.70 -2.38 -14.91
C ARG A 244 -4.39 -2.97 -15.37
N ILE A 245 -4.42 -3.70 -16.48
CA ILE A 245 -3.21 -4.09 -17.23
C ILE A 245 -2.69 -2.83 -17.94
N HIS A 246 -1.79 -2.17 -17.27
CA HIS A 246 -1.19 -0.92 -17.71
C HIS A 246 0.21 -0.80 -17.05
N PRO A 247 1.22 -0.17 -17.69
CA PRO A 247 2.55 -0.02 -17.08
C PRO A 247 2.56 0.71 -15.73
N LEU A 248 1.57 1.58 -15.47
CA LEU A 248 1.33 2.20 -14.16
C LEU A 248 0.23 1.49 -13.36
N GLY A 249 -0.24 0.32 -13.82
CA GLY A 249 -1.30 -0.44 -13.16
C GLY A 249 -0.82 -1.11 -11.89
N PHE A 250 -1.70 -1.19 -10.91
CA PHE A 250 -1.44 -1.87 -9.64
C PHE A 250 -2.72 -2.51 -9.10
N PRO A 251 -2.60 -3.65 -8.39
CA PRO A 251 -3.77 -4.32 -7.81
C PRO A 251 -4.21 -3.71 -6.50
N CYS A 252 -5.52 -3.72 -6.27
CA CYS A 252 -6.14 -3.35 -5.00
C CYS A 252 -7.47 -4.10 -4.86
N ILE A 253 -7.75 -4.63 -3.69
CA ILE A 253 -9.03 -5.28 -3.36
C ILE A 253 -10.02 -4.18 -2.99
N ASN A 254 -10.90 -3.80 -3.94
CA ASN A 254 -11.79 -2.64 -3.81
C ASN A 254 -13.22 -2.89 -4.35
N GLY A 255 -13.61 -4.15 -4.51
CA GLY A 255 -14.92 -4.52 -5.05
C GLY A 255 -15.00 -4.56 -6.57
N PHE A 256 -13.87 -4.38 -7.26
CA PHE A 256 -13.75 -4.57 -8.71
C PHE A 256 -12.85 -5.77 -9.04
N PRO A 257 -13.07 -6.41 -10.19
CA PRO A 257 -12.18 -7.50 -10.64
C PRO A 257 -10.72 -7.06 -10.73
N ILE A 258 -9.82 -7.95 -10.33
CA ILE A 258 -8.37 -7.75 -10.43
C ILE A 258 -7.84 -8.65 -11.54
N PRO A 259 -7.13 -8.11 -12.55
CA PRO A 259 -6.49 -8.93 -13.57
C PRO A 259 -5.51 -9.93 -12.96
N ARG A 260 -5.54 -11.18 -13.44
CA ARG A 260 -4.72 -12.28 -12.89
C ARG A 260 -3.22 -11.97 -12.92
N ASP A 261 -2.75 -11.27 -13.93
CA ASP A 261 -1.34 -10.89 -14.10
C ASP A 261 -0.83 -9.92 -13.02
N LEU A 262 -1.73 -9.26 -12.28
CA LEU A 262 -1.40 -8.39 -11.17
C LEU A 262 -1.38 -9.12 -9.81
N ILE A 263 -1.64 -10.42 -9.80
CA ILE A 263 -1.72 -11.24 -8.59
C ILE A 263 -0.56 -12.21 -8.58
N LYS A 264 0.15 -12.29 -7.47
CA LYS A 264 1.14 -13.35 -7.27
C LYS A 264 0.51 -14.47 -6.45
N GLN A 265 0.60 -15.69 -6.96
CA GLN A 265 0.27 -16.91 -6.23
C GLN A 265 1.32 -17.97 -6.56
N PHE A 266 1.88 -18.60 -5.54
CA PHE A 266 2.83 -19.69 -5.67
C PHE A 266 2.87 -20.53 -4.41
N ASP A 267 3.34 -21.76 -4.55
CA ASP A 267 3.49 -22.71 -3.46
C ASP A 267 4.98 -22.88 -3.11
N TYR A 268 5.27 -23.05 -1.81
CA TYR A 268 6.61 -23.29 -1.28
C TYR A 268 6.56 -24.49 -0.33
N LYS A 269 7.46 -25.45 -0.48
CA LYS A 269 7.44 -26.67 0.34
C LYS A 269 7.74 -26.35 1.80
N THR A 270 6.92 -26.82 2.72
CA THR A 270 7.09 -26.55 4.16
C THR A 270 8.47 -26.95 4.68
N LYS A 271 9.02 -28.07 4.19
CA LYS A 271 10.37 -28.53 4.60
C LYS A 271 11.53 -27.61 4.21
N ASP A 272 11.31 -26.71 3.27
CA ASP A 272 12.30 -25.76 2.76
C ASP A 272 12.13 -24.36 3.38
N ILE A 273 11.23 -24.22 4.35
CA ILE A 273 10.91 -22.97 5.06
C ILE A 273 11.43 -23.04 6.49
N GLU A 274 12.29 -22.10 6.83
CA GLU A 274 12.74 -21.84 8.21
C GLU A 274 11.98 -20.66 8.82
N THR A 275 11.78 -19.60 8.05
CA THR A 275 11.07 -18.39 8.49
C THR A 275 10.16 -17.84 7.40
N ILE A 276 9.03 -17.26 7.82
CA ILE A 276 8.09 -16.49 6.99
C ILE A 276 7.89 -15.13 7.66
N GLU A 277 8.05 -14.08 6.90
CA GLU A 277 7.80 -12.71 7.34
C GLU A 277 6.81 -12.05 6.38
N LEU A 278 5.68 -11.60 6.93
CA LEU A 278 4.64 -10.87 6.20
C LEU A 278 4.64 -9.43 6.70
N PHE A 279 4.61 -8.46 5.80
CA PHE A 279 4.65 -7.05 6.17
C PHE A 279 3.82 -6.16 5.24
N SER A 280 3.27 -5.06 5.78
CA SER A 280 2.65 -3.99 5.00
C SER A 280 3.71 -3.03 4.48
N ASP A 281 3.32 -2.10 3.61
CA ASP A 281 4.20 -1.07 3.04
C ASP A 281 4.73 -0.06 4.08
N GLY A 282 4.19 -0.10 5.30
CA GLY A 282 4.72 0.65 6.45
C GLY A 282 6.13 0.23 6.87
N TYR A 283 6.62 -0.92 6.41
CA TYR A 283 7.96 -1.44 6.67
C TYR A 283 8.77 -1.49 5.38
N PHE A 284 9.36 -0.36 5.04
CA PHE A 284 10.17 -0.24 3.84
C PHE A 284 11.59 -0.78 4.04
N GLY A 285 11.97 -1.73 3.19
CA GLY A 285 13.22 -2.46 3.30
C GLY A 285 13.15 -3.57 4.37
N CYS A 286 14.04 -4.53 4.26
CA CYS A 286 14.11 -5.67 5.16
C CYS A 286 15.41 -5.61 5.98
N PRO A 287 15.37 -5.82 7.31
CA PRO A 287 16.56 -6.02 8.12
C PRO A 287 17.28 -7.32 7.68
N LYS A 288 18.53 -7.51 8.08
CA LYS A 288 19.23 -8.78 7.81
C LYS A 288 18.60 -9.94 8.57
N GLU A 289 18.32 -9.70 9.83
CA GLU A 289 17.73 -10.67 10.75
C GLU A 289 16.21 -10.72 10.57
N THR A 290 15.59 -11.79 11.08
CA THR A 290 14.16 -12.08 10.87
C THR A 290 13.28 -11.78 12.10
N GLN A 291 13.85 -11.31 13.21
CA GLN A 291 13.10 -11.02 14.43
C GLN A 291 12.38 -9.66 14.33
N ILE A 292 11.21 -9.54 14.96
CA ILE A 292 10.41 -8.31 14.96
C ILE A 292 11.20 -7.10 15.48
N THR A 293 12.03 -7.28 16.51
CA THR A 293 12.87 -6.22 17.05
C THR A 293 13.81 -5.62 16.01
N ASN A 294 14.34 -6.44 15.11
CA ASN A 294 15.22 -5.97 14.04
C ASN A 294 14.47 -5.15 12.99
N TRP A 295 13.20 -5.48 12.74
CA TRP A 295 12.34 -4.69 11.89
C TRP A 295 12.10 -3.28 12.47
N GLU A 296 11.81 -3.18 13.76
CA GLU A 296 11.64 -1.89 14.44
C GLU A 296 12.93 -1.07 14.45
N GLU A 297 14.07 -1.67 14.74
CA GLU A 297 15.37 -1.03 14.68
C GLU A 297 15.71 -0.54 13.26
N HIS A 298 15.42 -1.35 12.24
CA HIS A 298 15.63 -0.98 10.84
C HIS A 298 14.80 0.24 10.46
N ILE A 299 13.51 0.26 10.79
CA ILE A 299 12.63 1.42 10.54
C ILE A 299 13.12 2.66 11.28
N ALA A 300 13.51 2.54 12.55
CA ALA A 300 14.06 3.65 13.29
C ALA A 300 15.32 4.23 12.60
N GLN A 301 16.21 3.38 12.07
CA GLN A 301 17.37 3.82 11.31
C GLN A 301 17.01 4.52 9.99
N VAL A 302 16.00 4.04 9.28
CA VAL A 302 15.48 4.70 8.06
C VAL A 302 14.92 6.07 8.41
N GLU A 303 14.15 6.19 9.48
CA GLU A 303 13.59 7.47 9.94
C GLU A 303 14.67 8.49 10.37
N ILE A 304 15.76 8.01 10.98
CA ILE A 304 16.90 8.87 11.31
C ILE A 304 17.62 9.37 10.04
N LYS A 305 17.78 8.50 9.04
CA LYS A 305 18.49 8.84 7.79
C LYS A 305 17.70 9.72 6.85
N ASP A 306 16.38 9.58 6.85
CA ASP A 306 15.46 10.34 5.97
C ASP A 306 14.18 10.76 6.71
N PRO A 307 14.33 11.64 7.74
CA PRO A 307 13.18 12.06 8.57
C PRO A 307 12.10 12.77 7.75
N GLU A 308 12.49 13.37 6.62
CA GLU A 308 11.59 14.14 5.76
C GLU A 308 11.01 13.32 4.59
N LYS A 309 11.40 12.05 4.49
CA LYS A 309 10.90 11.11 3.48
C LYS A 309 11.09 11.59 2.03
N VAL A 310 12.28 12.12 1.73
CA VAL A 310 12.65 12.65 0.40
C VAL A 310 13.76 11.87 -0.29
N ARG A 311 14.46 10.99 0.41
CA ARG A 311 15.56 10.16 -0.12
C ARG A 311 15.14 8.72 -0.34
N ALA A 312 14.35 8.18 0.57
CA ALA A 312 13.73 6.88 0.46
C ALA A 312 12.29 7.03 -0.05
N PHE A 313 11.71 5.94 -0.50
CA PHE A 313 10.32 5.92 -0.94
C PHE A 313 9.39 6.45 0.16
N LEU A 314 8.29 7.08 -0.24
CA LEU A 314 7.31 7.72 0.63
C LEU A 314 6.58 6.80 1.61
N LYS A 315 6.77 5.52 1.46
CA LYS A 315 6.23 4.48 2.33
C LYS A 315 6.95 4.54 3.65
N ASN A 316 6.29 4.41 4.78
CA ASN A 316 6.78 4.42 6.16
C ASN A 316 6.64 5.71 6.92
N ILE A 317 5.55 6.36 6.75
CA ILE A 317 5.27 7.54 7.55
C ILE A 317 4.47 7.11 8.76
N ARG A 318 5.13 6.90 9.89
CA ARG A 318 4.47 7.05 11.18
C ARG A 318 4.21 8.54 11.37
N SER A 319 2.97 8.97 11.18
CA SER A 319 2.59 10.33 11.53
C SER A 319 2.59 10.44 13.06
N GLY A 320 3.50 11.19 13.61
CA GLY A 320 3.58 11.40 15.06
C GLY A 320 4.97 11.30 15.68
N SER A 321 6.00 10.90 14.95
CA SER A 321 7.38 10.94 15.42
C SER A 321 7.99 12.36 15.39
N LYS A 322 7.17 13.40 15.58
CA LYS A 322 7.66 14.77 15.74
C LYS A 322 6.95 15.46 16.86
N SER A 323 7.60 15.48 17.97
CA SER A 323 7.59 16.62 18.89
C SER A 323 8.59 17.66 18.40
#